data_9476c69fa1507ccffbf80bfd2ddef0ef
#
_entry.id   9476c69fa1507ccffbf80bfd2ddef0ef
#
_cell.length_a   1.000
_cell.length_b   1.000
_cell.length_c   1.000
_cell.angle_alpha   90.00
_cell.angle_beta   90.00
_cell.angle_gamma   90.00
#
_symmetry.space_group_name_H-M   'P 1'
#
loop_
_entity.id
_entity.type
_entity.pdbx_description
1 polymer ?
#
loop_
_entity_poly.entity_id
_entity_poly.type
_entity_poly.pdbx_seq_one_letter_code
_entity_poly.pdbx_strand_id
1 'polypeptide(L)'
;MHIMYFTERPYRDVPEDEVIKNRSFFGVPNSFYDAQVGARLYNEYLDEDVYAEEVGFDAIMLNEHHGNPFCMGSVMNVEAAILARITKKARIVLLGNPLPVVKNPVRLAEELAEIDLISKGRLVPGWVRGAGSEQIFNQANPAYNREYFNEAHDLVMACWTRPGPFRWEGKHFNFRYVNPWALPYQKPRPPIWIPGVISAETVVWCAQHKYPYIGL
;
A
#
# COMPACT_ATOMS: atom_id res chain seq x y z
N MET A 1 24.32 2.48 -4.57
CA MET A 1 23.39 3.01 -3.55
C MET A 1 22.14 3.40 -4.31
N HIS A 2 20.95 3.04 -3.80
CA HIS A 2 19.69 3.46 -4.39
C HIS A 2 19.10 4.58 -3.53
N ILE A 3 18.58 5.61 -4.18
CA ILE A 3 17.95 6.76 -3.52
C ILE A 3 16.48 6.78 -3.93
N MET A 4 15.59 6.86 -2.93
CA MET A 4 14.14 6.80 -3.15
C MET A 4 13.48 8.07 -2.65
N TYR A 5 12.50 8.55 -3.38
CA TYR A 5 11.68 9.69 -2.99
C TYR A 5 10.48 9.23 -2.17
N PHE A 6 10.18 9.95 -1.09
CA PHE A 6 9.03 9.69 -0.23
C PHE A 6 8.48 10.98 0.35
N THR A 7 7.17 11.12 0.35
CA THR A 7 6.43 12.15 1.08
C THR A 7 5.15 11.56 1.67
N GLU A 8 4.73 12.06 2.83
CA GLU A 8 3.43 11.70 3.43
C GLU A 8 2.24 12.29 2.68
N ARG A 9 2.46 13.21 1.76
CA ARG A 9 1.41 13.90 1.01
C ARG A 9 0.36 14.54 1.93
N PRO A 10 0.74 15.44 2.86
CA PRO A 10 -0.20 16.00 3.82
C PRO A 10 -1.19 16.97 3.17
N TYR A 11 -2.42 16.99 3.70
CA TYR A 11 -3.35 18.07 3.43
C TYR A 11 -2.96 19.30 4.28
N ARG A 12 -2.42 20.33 3.64
CA ARG A 12 -1.71 21.44 4.32
C ARG A 12 -2.62 22.58 4.80
N ASP A 13 -3.88 22.62 4.38
CA ASP A 13 -4.81 23.73 4.63
C ASP A 13 -5.73 23.49 5.84
N VAL A 14 -5.22 22.79 6.87
CA VAL A 14 -5.90 22.66 8.16
C VAL A 14 -5.32 23.68 9.14
N PRO A 15 -6.14 24.38 9.95
CA PRO A 15 -5.65 25.27 10.99
C PRO A 15 -4.70 24.53 11.96
N GLU A 16 -3.54 25.13 12.25
CA GLU A 16 -2.49 24.49 13.06
C GLU A 16 -2.99 24.12 14.46
N ASP A 17 -3.82 24.96 15.07
CA ASP A 17 -4.42 24.72 16.37
C ASP A 17 -5.32 23.47 16.39
N GLU A 18 -6.04 23.19 15.32
CA GLU A 18 -6.83 21.96 15.20
C GLU A 18 -5.94 20.72 15.05
N VAL A 19 -4.82 20.82 14.34
CA VAL A 19 -3.84 19.73 14.25
C VAL A 19 -3.17 19.48 15.60
N ILE A 20 -2.80 20.55 16.33
CA ILE A 20 -2.19 20.45 17.66
C ILE A 20 -3.18 19.85 18.67
N LYS A 21 -4.44 20.27 18.63
CA LYS A 21 -5.50 19.77 19.51
C LYS A 21 -5.75 18.28 19.30
N ASN A 22 -5.67 17.82 18.05
CA ASN A 22 -5.91 16.43 17.64
C ASN A 22 -4.58 15.72 17.31
N ARG A 23 -3.64 15.67 18.27
CA ARG A 23 -2.27 15.12 18.09
C ARG A 23 -2.18 13.64 17.72
N SER A 24 -3.28 12.96 17.53
CA SER A 24 -3.33 11.59 17.06
C SER A 24 -3.65 11.55 15.56
N PHE A 25 -3.50 10.38 14.96
CA PHE A 25 -3.95 10.11 13.58
C PHE A 25 -5.49 10.17 13.43
N PHE A 26 -6.20 10.67 14.42
CA PHE A 26 -7.66 10.75 14.45
C PHE A 26 -8.12 12.11 14.98
N GLY A 27 -9.35 12.43 14.66
CA GLY A 27 -10.10 13.47 15.34
C GLY A 27 -10.17 14.81 14.62
N VAL A 28 -9.35 15.07 13.61
CA VAL A 28 -9.52 16.25 12.76
C VAL A 28 -10.75 16.04 11.87
N PRO A 29 -11.81 16.86 12.01
CA PRO A 29 -13.02 16.70 11.22
C PRO A 29 -12.75 16.93 9.72
N ASN A 30 -13.36 16.12 8.86
CA ASN A 30 -13.28 16.32 7.40
C ASN A 30 -14.05 17.56 6.90
N SER A 31 -14.73 18.29 7.78
CA SER A 31 -15.31 19.59 7.45
C SER A 31 -14.25 20.67 7.12
N PHE A 32 -12.98 20.44 7.49
CA PHE A 32 -11.86 21.27 7.06
C PHE A 32 -11.35 20.94 5.66
N TYR A 33 -11.84 19.87 5.05
CA TYR A 33 -11.40 19.46 3.71
C TYR A 33 -12.14 20.27 2.64
N ASP A 34 -11.38 21.02 1.84
CA ASP A 34 -11.85 21.67 0.62
C ASP A 34 -11.46 20.82 -0.60
N ALA A 35 -12.44 20.46 -1.42
CA ALA A 35 -12.21 19.59 -2.58
C ALA A 35 -11.36 20.27 -3.68
N GLN A 36 -11.37 21.60 -3.79
CA GLN A 36 -10.54 22.31 -4.76
C GLN A 36 -9.07 22.31 -4.32
N VAL A 37 -8.85 22.52 -3.02
CA VAL A 37 -7.52 22.42 -2.42
C VAL A 37 -7.01 20.97 -2.55
N GLY A 38 -7.85 19.99 -2.23
CA GLY A 38 -7.52 18.58 -2.38
C GLY A 38 -7.12 18.21 -3.81
N ALA A 39 -7.91 18.64 -4.80
CA ALA A 39 -7.60 18.42 -6.20
C ALA A 39 -6.26 19.02 -6.62
N ARG A 40 -5.96 20.24 -6.19
CA ARG A 40 -4.66 20.89 -6.42
C ARG A 40 -3.51 20.09 -5.80
N LEU A 41 -3.64 19.70 -4.53
CA LEU A 41 -2.61 18.98 -3.80
C LEU A 41 -2.33 17.58 -4.39
N TYR A 42 -3.36 16.81 -4.75
CA TYR A 42 -3.14 15.50 -5.41
C TYR A 42 -2.34 15.63 -6.71
N ASN A 43 -2.66 16.64 -7.54
CA ASN A 43 -1.91 16.87 -8.78
C ASN A 43 -0.49 17.36 -8.49
N GLU A 44 -0.31 18.26 -7.51
CA GLU A 44 1.01 18.73 -7.08
C GLU A 44 1.91 17.57 -6.65
N TYR A 45 1.42 16.63 -5.84
CA TYR A 45 2.20 15.46 -5.40
C TYR A 45 2.51 14.50 -6.54
N LEU A 46 1.61 14.30 -7.48
CA LEU A 46 1.90 13.50 -8.67
C LEU A 46 2.97 14.16 -9.55
N ASP A 47 2.95 15.50 -9.68
CA ASP A 47 3.98 16.25 -10.40
C ASP A 47 5.34 16.19 -9.67
N GLU A 48 5.35 16.24 -8.32
CA GLU A 48 6.57 16.04 -7.51
C GLU A 48 7.17 14.64 -7.73
N ASP A 49 6.33 13.60 -7.79
CA ASP A 49 6.76 12.22 -8.05
C ASP A 49 7.37 12.07 -9.45
N VAL A 50 6.78 12.71 -10.46
CA VAL A 50 7.34 12.73 -11.83
C VAL A 50 8.68 13.48 -11.84
N TYR A 51 8.76 14.62 -11.15
CA TYR A 51 9.99 15.39 -11.03
C TYR A 51 11.10 14.60 -10.30
N ALA A 52 10.74 13.83 -9.27
CA ALA A 52 11.70 12.95 -8.60
C ALA A 52 12.33 11.94 -9.58
N GLU A 53 11.55 11.37 -10.49
CA GLU A 53 12.10 10.51 -11.54
C GLU A 53 13.02 11.30 -12.49
N GLU A 54 12.64 12.51 -12.87
CA GLU A 54 13.42 13.34 -13.81
C GLU A 54 14.79 13.72 -13.24
N VAL A 55 14.88 14.00 -11.95
CA VAL A 55 16.15 14.32 -11.26
C VAL A 55 16.94 13.08 -10.85
N GLY A 56 16.43 11.88 -11.11
CA GLY A 56 17.21 10.64 -11.05
C GLY A 56 17.04 9.82 -9.78
N PHE A 57 15.94 9.96 -9.03
CA PHE A 57 15.61 9.00 -7.98
C PHE A 57 15.33 7.61 -8.57
N ASP A 58 15.80 6.57 -7.90
CA ASP A 58 15.65 5.17 -8.33
C ASP A 58 14.22 4.64 -8.13
N ALA A 59 13.50 5.20 -7.15
CA ALA A 59 12.14 4.80 -6.82
C ALA A 59 11.32 5.94 -6.22
N ILE A 60 10.00 5.81 -6.37
CA ILE A 60 8.97 6.60 -5.70
C ILE A 60 8.29 5.69 -4.70
N MET A 61 8.16 6.15 -3.45
CA MET A 61 7.57 5.39 -2.36
C MET A 61 6.23 5.97 -1.97
N LEU A 62 5.22 5.13 -1.87
CA LEU A 62 3.86 5.50 -1.47
C LEU A 62 3.46 4.78 -0.19
N ASN A 63 2.73 5.45 0.69
CA ASN A 63 2.09 4.87 1.87
C ASN A 63 0.57 5.05 1.84
N GLU A 64 -0.12 4.44 2.80
CA GLU A 64 -1.56 4.53 2.96
C GLU A 64 -1.94 4.85 4.40
N HIS A 65 -2.71 5.93 4.59
CA HIS A 65 -3.32 6.28 5.86
C HIS A 65 -4.72 6.85 5.65
N HIS A 66 -5.58 6.69 6.65
CA HIS A 66 -6.98 7.06 6.56
C HIS A 66 -7.42 8.04 7.63
N GLY A 67 -8.41 8.89 7.30
CA GLY A 67 -9.17 9.68 8.26
C GLY A 67 -8.41 10.81 8.94
N ASN A 68 -7.34 11.34 8.34
CA ASN A 68 -6.55 12.43 8.89
C ASN A 68 -5.88 13.28 7.79
N PRO A 69 -5.50 14.55 8.08
CA PRO A 69 -4.82 15.41 7.12
C PRO A 69 -3.32 15.10 6.95
N PHE A 70 -2.76 14.21 7.75
CA PHE A 70 -1.35 13.85 7.71
C PHE A 70 -0.95 13.18 6.39
N CYS A 71 -1.86 12.38 5.82
CA CYS A 71 -1.64 11.70 4.56
C CYS A 71 -2.92 11.70 3.72
N MET A 72 -2.82 12.21 2.50
CA MET A 72 -3.92 12.16 1.53
C MET A 72 -4.00 10.83 0.78
N GLY A 73 -2.99 9.97 0.89
CA GLY A 73 -2.91 8.67 0.23
C GLY A 73 -3.82 7.61 0.86
N SER A 74 -5.13 7.86 0.90
CA SER A 74 -6.10 6.92 1.47
C SER A 74 -6.40 5.70 0.58
N VAL A 75 -6.00 5.74 -0.69
CA VAL A 75 -6.10 4.62 -1.64
C VAL A 75 -4.81 4.58 -2.47
N MET A 76 -3.75 4.13 -1.85
CA MET A 76 -2.39 4.12 -2.41
C MET A 76 -2.31 3.45 -3.79
N ASN A 77 -3.07 2.38 -4.03
CA ASN A 77 -3.05 1.66 -5.30
C ASN A 77 -3.58 2.48 -6.48
N VAL A 78 -4.46 3.47 -6.24
CA VAL A 78 -4.92 4.41 -7.28
C VAL A 78 -3.77 5.32 -7.73
N GLU A 79 -3.04 5.90 -6.78
CA GLU A 79 -1.87 6.74 -7.09
C GLU A 79 -0.78 5.92 -7.79
N ALA A 80 -0.52 4.70 -7.29
CA ALA A 80 0.43 3.78 -7.92
C ALA A 80 0.07 3.45 -9.38
N ALA A 81 -1.21 3.28 -9.69
CA ALA A 81 -1.68 3.03 -11.06
C ALA A 81 -1.46 4.26 -11.98
N ILE A 82 -1.67 5.46 -11.45
CA ILE A 82 -1.37 6.70 -12.18
C ILE A 82 0.14 6.79 -12.45
N LEU A 83 0.97 6.64 -11.40
CA LEU A 83 2.43 6.68 -11.53
C LEU A 83 2.96 5.60 -12.47
N ALA A 84 2.36 4.41 -12.46
CA ALA A 84 2.71 3.33 -13.39
C ALA A 84 2.59 3.77 -14.87
N ARG A 85 1.65 4.67 -15.17
CA ARG A 85 1.42 5.19 -16.53
C ARG A 85 2.25 6.42 -16.88
N ILE A 86 2.39 7.36 -15.92
CA ILE A 86 3.03 8.66 -16.20
C ILE A 86 4.55 8.64 -16.03
N THR A 87 5.11 7.80 -15.16
CA THR A 87 6.55 7.57 -15.01
C THR A 87 7.08 6.51 -15.97
N LYS A 88 8.41 6.43 -16.16
CA LYS A 88 9.04 5.55 -17.17
C LYS A 88 10.13 4.63 -16.61
N LYS A 89 10.86 5.05 -15.57
CA LYS A 89 12.07 4.38 -15.08
C LYS A 89 12.02 4.05 -13.61
N ALA A 90 11.57 4.99 -12.77
CA ALA A 90 11.54 4.82 -11.33
C ALA A 90 10.68 3.61 -10.92
N ARG A 91 11.15 2.85 -9.96
CA ARG A 91 10.32 1.82 -9.32
C ARG A 91 9.23 2.47 -8.50
N ILE A 92 8.10 1.79 -8.39
CA ILE A 92 6.96 2.21 -7.58
C ILE A 92 6.94 1.27 -6.37
N VAL A 93 7.31 1.80 -5.21
CA VAL A 93 7.44 1.03 -3.97
C VAL A 93 6.26 1.35 -3.07
N LEU A 94 5.48 0.35 -2.74
CA LEU A 94 4.37 0.50 -1.81
C LEU A 94 4.85 0.22 -0.38
N LEU A 95 4.67 1.16 0.54
CA LEU A 95 5.09 1.06 1.95
C LEU A 95 4.02 0.56 2.93
N GLY A 96 2.99 0.06 2.57
CA GLY A 96 2.51 -1.15 2.10
C GLY A 96 1.00 -1.23 2.25
N ASN A 97 0.40 -2.17 1.57
CA ASN A 97 -1.01 -2.50 1.73
C ASN A 97 -1.24 -3.14 3.11
N PRO A 98 -2.21 -2.63 3.90
CA PRO A 98 -2.52 -3.16 5.24
C PRO A 98 -3.34 -4.45 5.13
N LEU A 99 -2.68 -5.58 4.91
CA LEU A 99 -3.32 -6.87 4.62
C LEU A 99 -4.44 -7.27 5.59
N PRO A 100 -4.36 -7.00 6.92
CA PRO A 100 -5.41 -7.40 7.84
C PRO A 100 -6.76 -6.73 7.61
N VAL A 101 -6.78 -5.57 6.93
CA VAL A 101 -8.02 -4.83 6.66
C VAL A 101 -8.57 -5.08 5.25
N VAL A 102 -7.81 -5.79 4.43
CA VAL A 102 -8.23 -6.16 3.07
C VAL A 102 -9.36 -7.18 3.13
N LYS A 103 -10.54 -6.79 2.66
CA LYS A 103 -11.73 -7.67 2.66
C LYS A 103 -11.69 -8.74 1.58
N ASN A 104 -10.99 -8.49 0.48
CA ASN A 104 -10.86 -9.42 -0.63
C ASN A 104 -9.41 -9.44 -1.14
N PRO A 105 -8.57 -10.37 -0.65
CA PRO A 105 -7.18 -10.50 -1.11
C PRO A 105 -7.03 -10.88 -2.59
N VAL A 106 -8.03 -11.55 -3.18
CA VAL A 106 -8.03 -11.84 -4.62
C VAL A 106 -8.12 -10.55 -5.43
N ARG A 107 -8.98 -9.61 -5.01
CA ARG A 107 -9.08 -8.29 -5.63
C ARG A 107 -7.77 -7.49 -5.50
N LEU A 108 -7.14 -7.53 -4.33
CA LEU A 108 -5.84 -6.89 -4.14
C LEU A 108 -4.79 -7.49 -5.07
N ALA A 109 -4.79 -8.82 -5.25
CA ALA A 109 -3.87 -9.48 -6.17
C ALA A 109 -4.06 -9.01 -7.62
N GLU A 110 -5.29 -8.80 -8.06
CA GLU A 110 -5.60 -8.26 -9.39
C GLU A 110 -5.16 -6.81 -9.54
N GLU A 111 -5.47 -5.94 -8.58
CA GLU A 111 -5.04 -4.53 -8.58
C GLU A 111 -3.52 -4.39 -8.73
N LEU A 112 -2.76 -5.13 -7.93
CA LEU A 112 -1.31 -5.07 -7.98
C LEU A 112 -0.74 -5.70 -9.27
N ALA A 113 -1.38 -6.74 -9.80
CA ALA A 113 -1.00 -7.31 -11.08
C ALA A 113 -1.22 -6.30 -12.24
N GLU A 114 -2.32 -5.56 -12.23
CA GLU A 114 -2.59 -4.52 -13.23
C GLU A 114 -1.56 -3.39 -13.14
N ILE A 115 -1.23 -2.91 -11.94
CA ILE A 115 -0.19 -1.89 -11.73
C ILE A 115 1.16 -2.39 -12.25
N ASP A 116 1.50 -3.65 -11.99
CA ASP A 116 2.75 -4.25 -12.48
C ASP A 116 2.79 -4.37 -14.00
N LEU A 117 1.66 -4.73 -14.62
CA LEU A 117 1.51 -4.78 -16.08
C LEU A 117 1.62 -3.39 -16.71
N ILE A 118 0.92 -2.38 -16.17
CA ILE A 118 0.95 -1.00 -16.66
C ILE A 118 2.36 -0.41 -16.54
N SER A 119 3.02 -0.66 -15.41
CA SER A 119 4.39 -0.20 -15.15
C SER A 119 5.46 -1.00 -15.87
N LYS A 120 5.11 -2.14 -16.49
CA LYS A 120 6.04 -3.07 -17.15
C LYS A 120 7.11 -3.59 -16.19
N GLY A 121 6.69 -4.01 -15.00
CA GLY A 121 7.57 -4.65 -14.03
C GLY A 121 8.34 -3.70 -13.12
N ARG A 122 7.85 -2.48 -12.90
CA ARG A 122 8.48 -1.53 -11.98
C ARG A 122 7.86 -1.54 -10.57
N LEU A 123 6.76 -2.27 -10.36
CA LEU A 123 6.10 -2.37 -9.07
C LEU A 123 6.92 -3.17 -8.07
N VAL A 124 6.99 -2.67 -6.84
CA VAL A 124 7.48 -3.36 -5.65
C VAL A 124 6.39 -3.27 -4.57
N PRO A 125 5.49 -4.25 -4.49
CA PRO A 125 4.47 -4.26 -3.46
C PRO A 125 5.09 -4.41 -2.07
N GLY A 126 4.45 -3.79 -1.08
CA GLY A 126 4.80 -3.98 0.32
C GLY A 126 3.58 -4.35 1.16
N TRP A 127 3.82 -5.00 2.27
CA TRP A 127 2.79 -5.42 3.21
C TRP A 127 3.01 -4.84 4.59
N VAL A 128 1.96 -4.31 5.19
CA VAL A 128 1.96 -3.90 6.59
C VAL A 128 0.81 -4.55 7.34
N ARG A 129 0.96 -4.63 8.67
CA ARG A 129 -0.16 -5.01 9.52
C ARG A 129 -1.13 -3.85 9.76
N GLY A 130 -0.71 -2.66 9.41
CA GLY A 130 -1.42 -1.43 9.72
C GLY A 130 -1.28 -1.03 11.20
N ALA A 131 -1.38 0.26 11.44
CA ALA A 131 -1.49 0.82 12.80
C ALA A 131 -2.95 0.69 13.31
N GLY A 132 -3.20 1.12 14.56
CA GLY A 132 -4.54 1.11 15.11
C GLY A 132 -5.55 1.92 14.29
N SER A 133 -5.07 2.97 13.60
CA SER A 133 -5.88 3.82 12.70
C SER A 133 -6.53 3.02 11.57
N GLU A 134 -5.76 2.27 10.81
CA GLU A 134 -6.27 1.48 9.70
C GLU A 134 -7.26 0.42 10.16
N GLN A 135 -7.02 -0.17 11.34
CA GLN A 135 -7.90 -1.19 11.90
C GLN A 135 -9.24 -0.60 12.35
N ILE A 136 -9.22 0.52 13.09
CA ILE A 136 -10.44 1.20 13.53
C ILE A 136 -11.24 1.70 12.31
N PHE A 137 -10.57 2.33 11.36
CA PHE A 137 -11.20 2.88 10.16
C PHE A 137 -11.90 1.80 9.33
N ASN A 138 -11.30 0.62 9.24
CA ASN A 138 -11.83 -0.53 8.51
C ASN A 138 -12.65 -1.50 9.38
N GLN A 139 -12.93 -1.16 10.65
CA GLN A 139 -13.66 -2.00 11.61
C GLN A 139 -13.05 -3.42 11.73
N ALA A 140 -11.72 -3.50 11.69
CA ALA A 140 -11.01 -4.75 11.84
C ALA A 140 -10.71 -5.04 13.31
N ASN A 141 -10.81 -6.31 13.71
CA ASN A 141 -10.48 -6.72 15.06
C ASN A 141 -8.96 -6.92 15.20
N PRO A 142 -8.26 -6.11 16.02
CA PRO A 142 -6.81 -6.20 16.18
C PRO A 142 -6.32 -7.54 16.75
N ALA A 143 -7.16 -8.29 17.47
CA ALA A 143 -6.81 -9.59 18.03
C ALA A 143 -6.46 -10.63 16.95
N TYR A 144 -7.04 -10.52 15.76
CA TYR A 144 -6.81 -11.43 14.65
C TYR A 144 -5.89 -10.84 13.57
N ASN A 145 -5.29 -9.69 13.83
CA ASN A 145 -4.48 -8.94 12.87
C ASN A 145 -3.39 -9.82 12.20
N ARG A 146 -2.65 -10.60 13.00
CA ARG A 146 -1.57 -11.46 12.47
C ARG A 146 -2.13 -12.60 11.62
N GLU A 147 -3.22 -13.18 12.00
CA GLU A 147 -3.84 -14.29 11.26
C GLU A 147 -4.36 -13.81 9.90
N TYR A 148 -5.09 -12.70 9.88
CA TYR A 148 -5.54 -12.08 8.63
C TYR A 148 -4.38 -11.68 7.73
N PHE A 149 -3.30 -11.11 8.30
CA PHE A 149 -2.11 -10.75 7.56
C PHE A 149 -1.50 -11.96 6.86
N ASN A 150 -1.27 -13.04 7.58
CA ASN A 150 -0.65 -14.25 7.02
C ASN A 150 -1.54 -14.88 5.94
N GLU A 151 -2.83 -15.04 6.21
CA GLU A 151 -3.73 -15.70 5.27
C GLU A 151 -3.98 -14.84 4.01
N ALA A 152 -4.10 -13.51 4.16
CA ALA A 152 -4.21 -12.62 3.02
C ALA A 152 -2.95 -12.66 2.14
N HIS A 153 -1.75 -12.64 2.78
CA HIS A 153 -0.49 -12.81 2.07
C HIS A 153 -0.47 -14.11 1.26
N ASP A 154 -0.79 -15.25 1.90
CA ASP A 154 -0.72 -16.56 1.25
C ASP A 154 -1.71 -16.66 0.08
N LEU A 155 -2.90 -16.08 0.22
CA LEU A 155 -3.89 -16.05 -0.85
C LEU A 155 -3.44 -15.16 -2.01
N VAL A 156 -2.86 -13.98 -1.75
CA VAL A 156 -2.28 -13.12 -2.80
C VAL A 156 -1.15 -13.87 -3.54
N MET A 157 -0.26 -14.54 -2.79
CA MET A 157 0.80 -15.33 -3.40
C MET A 157 0.24 -16.48 -4.25
N ALA A 158 -0.79 -17.17 -3.77
CA ALA A 158 -1.46 -18.22 -4.53
C ALA A 158 -2.09 -17.67 -5.83
N CYS A 159 -2.72 -16.49 -5.78
CA CYS A 159 -3.28 -15.84 -6.97
C CYS A 159 -2.24 -15.58 -8.06
N TRP A 160 -1.00 -15.27 -7.70
CA TRP A 160 0.06 -14.94 -8.65
C TRP A 160 0.86 -16.14 -9.15
N THR A 161 0.95 -17.21 -8.35
CA THR A 161 1.88 -18.31 -8.62
C THR A 161 1.21 -19.66 -8.87
N ARG A 162 -0.04 -19.82 -8.46
CA ARG A 162 -0.78 -21.07 -8.60
C ARG A 162 -1.67 -21.03 -9.84
N PRO A 163 -1.65 -22.05 -10.70
CA PRO A 163 -2.59 -22.14 -11.82
C PRO A 163 -4.04 -22.17 -11.32
N GLY A 164 -4.88 -21.32 -11.92
CA GLY A 164 -6.32 -21.35 -11.68
C GLY A 164 -7.07 -22.26 -12.67
N PRO A 165 -8.38 -22.50 -12.43
CA PRO A 165 -9.12 -22.12 -11.23
C PRO A 165 -8.80 -23.02 -10.04
N PHE A 166 -8.85 -22.42 -8.83
CA PHE A 166 -8.73 -23.20 -7.58
C PHE A 166 -9.74 -22.72 -6.53
N ARG A 167 -9.85 -23.46 -5.44
CA ARG A 167 -10.60 -23.07 -4.25
C ARG A 167 -9.63 -22.61 -3.16
N TRP A 168 -10.09 -21.67 -2.34
CA TRP A 168 -9.41 -21.29 -1.11
C TRP A 168 -10.34 -21.50 0.07
N GLU A 169 -9.93 -22.34 0.99
CA GLU A 169 -10.69 -22.71 2.19
C GLU A 169 -9.78 -22.44 3.40
N GLY A 170 -9.75 -21.18 3.82
CA GLY A 170 -8.96 -20.72 4.94
C GLY A 170 -9.79 -20.48 6.19
N LYS A 171 -9.14 -19.99 7.25
CA LYS A 171 -9.80 -19.63 8.49
C LYS A 171 -10.62 -18.35 8.37
N HIS A 172 -10.10 -17.37 7.64
CA HIS A 172 -10.66 -16.02 7.50
C HIS A 172 -11.20 -15.73 6.10
N PHE A 173 -10.66 -16.39 5.08
CA PHE A 173 -11.09 -16.21 3.70
C PHE A 173 -11.55 -17.53 3.09
N ASN A 174 -12.72 -17.50 2.44
CA ASN A 174 -13.28 -18.66 1.77
C ASN A 174 -13.78 -18.27 0.38
N PHE A 175 -13.14 -18.81 -0.65
CA PHE A 175 -13.48 -18.54 -2.04
C PHE A 175 -13.74 -19.88 -2.78
N ARG A 176 -14.94 -20.06 -3.29
CA ARG A 176 -15.30 -21.27 -4.06
C ARG A 176 -14.62 -21.32 -5.42
N TYR A 177 -14.21 -20.17 -5.94
CA TYR A 177 -13.59 -20.02 -7.25
C TYR A 177 -12.59 -18.85 -7.21
N VAL A 178 -11.33 -19.15 -7.43
CA VAL A 178 -10.24 -18.17 -7.55
C VAL A 178 -9.57 -18.39 -8.91
N ASN A 179 -9.62 -17.42 -9.77
CA ASN A 179 -9.01 -17.47 -11.10
C ASN A 179 -8.74 -16.03 -11.61
N PRO A 180 -7.82 -15.30 -10.97
CA PRO A 180 -7.44 -13.97 -11.47
C PRO A 180 -6.93 -14.08 -12.90
N TRP A 181 -7.46 -13.27 -13.79
CA TRP A 181 -7.03 -13.28 -15.19
C TRP A 181 -5.77 -12.45 -15.40
N ALA A 182 -5.68 -11.28 -14.73
CA ALA A 182 -4.49 -10.47 -14.70
C ALA A 182 -3.44 -11.12 -13.79
N LEU A 183 -2.32 -11.52 -14.38
CA LEU A 183 -1.15 -12.00 -13.66
C LEU A 183 -0.01 -10.99 -13.77
N PRO A 184 0.86 -10.85 -12.74
CA PRO A 184 1.96 -9.91 -12.76
C PRO A 184 2.86 -10.04 -13.98
N TYR A 185 3.39 -8.91 -14.44
CA TYR A 185 4.39 -8.85 -15.50
C TYR A 185 5.70 -9.52 -15.07
N GLN A 186 6.12 -9.28 -13.83
CA GLN A 186 7.31 -9.84 -13.23
C GLN A 186 7.09 -11.34 -12.90
N LYS A 187 8.09 -12.20 -13.15
CA LYS A 187 8.01 -13.64 -12.90
C LYS A 187 9.06 -14.09 -11.87
N PRO A 188 8.69 -15.00 -10.96
CA PRO A 188 7.37 -15.60 -10.79
C PRO A 188 6.32 -14.66 -10.22
N ARG A 189 6.73 -13.51 -9.65
CA ARG A 189 5.92 -12.43 -9.08
C ARG A 189 6.78 -11.18 -8.84
N PRO A 190 6.20 -10.02 -8.54
CA PRO A 190 6.95 -8.84 -8.09
C PRO A 190 7.75 -9.12 -6.78
N PRO A 191 8.89 -8.46 -6.57
CA PRO A 191 9.61 -8.53 -5.31
C PRO A 191 8.77 -7.88 -4.21
N ILE A 192 8.62 -8.55 -3.07
CA ILE A 192 7.86 -8.04 -1.93
C ILE A 192 8.81 -7.40 -0.93
N TRP A 193 8.48 -6.19 -0.47
CA TRP A 193 9.21 -5.51 0.60
C TRP A 193 8.30 -5.31 1.81
N ILE A 194 8.88 -5.36 2.99
CA ILE A 194 8.12 -5.29 4.25
C ILE A 194 8.60 -4.09 5.05
N PRO A 195 7.86 -2.98 5.04
CA PRO A 195 8.16 -1.86 5.91
C PRO A 195 7.72 -2.16 7.35
N GLY A 196 8.47 -1.63 8.30
CA GLY A 196 8.15 -1.80 9.70
C GLY A 196 9.01 -0.99 10.64
N VAL A 197 8.46 -0.69 11.81
CA VAL A 197 9.11 0.17 12.79
C VAL A 197 9.94 -0.63 13.79
N ILE A 198 9.35 -1.61 14.51
CA ILE A 198 10.05 -2.25 15.65
C ILE A 198 9.68 -3.73 15.86
N SER A 199 8.66 -4.26 15.20
CA SER A 199 8.12 -5.58 15.54
C SER A 199 9.10 -6.71 15.25
N ALA A 200 9.68 -7.30 16.30
CA ALA A 200 10.56 -8.46 16.20
C ALA A 200 9.90 -9.63 15.44
N GLU A 201 8.62 -9.87 15.66
CA GLU A 201 7.85 -10.87 14.92
C GLU A 201 7.84 -10.60 13.41
N THR A 202 7.72 -9.33 13.01
CA THR A 202 7.75 -8.97 11.58
C THR A 202 9.13 -9.24 10.98
N VAL A 203 10.20 -8.92 11.70
CA VAL A 203 11.57 -9.22 11.26
C VAL A 203 11.79 -10.73 11.09
N VAL A 204 11.34 -11.53 12.06
CA VAL A 204 11.42 -13.00 11.98
C VAL A 204 10.61 -13.52 10.78
N TRP A 205 9.39 -13.00 10.59
CA TRP A 205 8.54 -13.36 9.46
C TRP A 205 9.19 -13.01 8.12
N CYS A 206 9.82 -11.83 8.00
CA CYS A 206 10.57 -11.43 6.81
C CYS A 206 11.73 -12.40 6.52
N ALA A 207 12.49 -12.78 7.56
CA ALA A 207 13.59 -13.71 7.41
C ALA A 207 13.10 -15.08 6.91
N GLN A 208 12.01 -15.59 7.46
CA GLN A 208 11.41 -16.87 7.05
C GLN A 208 10.96 -16.85 5.57
N HIS A 209 10.40 -15.74 5.11
CA HIS A 209 9.92 -15.57 3.73
C HIS A 209 11.01 -15.05 2.78
N LYS A 210 12.20 -14.72 3.30
CA LYS A 210 13.31 -14.09 2.56
C LYS A 210 12.90 -12.77 1.88
N TYR A 211 12.09 -11.97 2.57
CA TYR A 211 11.69 -10.64 2.13
C TYR A 211 12.63 -9.57 2.68
N PRO A 212 13.02 -8.59 1.86
CA PRO A 212 13.67 -7.39 2.35
C PRO A 212 12.82 -6.67 3.39
N TYR A 213 13.46 -6.23 4.47
CA TYR A 213 12.85 -5.42 5.51
C TYR A 213 13.29 -3.97 5.35
N ILE A 214 12.34 -3.04 5.35
CA ILE A 214 12.60 -1.60 5.34
C ILE A 214 12.34 -1.09 6.76
N GLY A 215 13.38 -0.59 7.44
CA GLY A 215 13.24 0.13 8.71
C GLY A 215 12.74 1.55 8.46
N LEU A 216 11.70 1.96 9.19
CA LEU A 216 11.12 3.30 9.16
C LEU A 216 11.47 4.02 10.46
#